data_15a5e3b0fd6c108cbf435044adf59712
#
_entry.id   15a5e3b0fd6c108cbf435044adf59712
#
_cell.length_a   1.000
_cell.length_b   1.000
_cell.length_c   1.000
_cell.angle_alpha   90.00
_cell.angle_beta   90.00
_cell.angle_gamma   90.00
#
_symmetry.space_group_name_H-M   'P 1'
#
loop_
_entity.id
_entity.type
_entity.pdbx_description
1 polymer ?
#
loop_
_entity_poly.entity_id
_entity_poly.type
_entity_poly.pdbx_seq_one_letter_code
_entity_poly.pdbx_strand_id
1 'polypeptide(L)'
;MKVLKFGGTSVGSAQRMKDVAKLITGDRKIVVLSAMSGTTNSLVEISDYLYKKNPDGANEIINKLAMKYMGHVEELYSTEEYKQKAKELIKSHFEYIRTFTKDLFTLFEEKVVLAQGELISTGMMNLYLNECGVKSVLIPALDYMRTDKNAEPDPVYIKEKLVKLLADNKDADLYITQGYICRNAYGEIDNLQRGGSDYSASLIGAAIGAEEIQIWTDIDGMHNNDPRIVQGTSPVRQLHFEEAAELAYFGAKILHPTCILPAKLNNIPVRLLNTMQPDAPGTLISNAIEKGKIKAVAAKDNITSIKIKSGRMLLATGFLRKVFEIFENYQTPIDMVTTSEVGVSVTIDNRKHLEEIVDDLKKYGTVTVDEDMVIVCVVGDLEWDNIGFEACIVQAMKDVPVRMISYGGSNYNVSLLIKASDKQRALQALSDHLFNNK
;
A
#
# COMPACT_ATOMS: atom_id res chain seq x y z
N MET A 1 -22.69 6.84 -4.51
CA MET A 1 -21.65 7.87 -4.22
C MET A 1 -20.28 7.23 -4.35
N LYS A 2 -19.31 7.89 -5.01
CA LYS A 2 -17.94 7.38 -5.18
C LYS A 2 -17.02 7.86 -4.07
N VAL A 3 -15.96 7.10 -3.80
CA VAL A 3 -14.86 7.48 -2.91
C VAL A 3 -13.59 7.63 -3.75
N LEU A 4 -12.97 8.79 -3.72
CA LEU A 4 -11.76 9.10 -4.48
C LEU A 4 -10.60 9.30 -3.51
N LYS A 5 -9.48 8.61 -3.71
CA LYS A 5 -8.27 8.79 -2.91
C LYS A 5 -7.15 9.36 -3.77
N PHE A 6 -6.49 10.39 -3.29
CA PHE A 6 -5.31 10.97 -3.93
C PHE A 6 -4.09 10.82 -3.04
N GLY A 7 -3.01 10.28 -3.62
CA GLY A 7 -1.73 10.11 -2.95
C GLY A 7 -0.95 11.42 -2.79
N GLY A 8 0.11 11.40 -2.01
CA GLY A 8 0.93 12.58 -1.74
C GLY A 8 1.56 13.21 -2.99
N THR A 9 1.89 12.41 -4.00
CA THR A 9 2.36 12.91 -5.31
C THR A 9 1.27 13.68 -6.06
N SER A 10 0.01 13.25 -5.95
CA SER A 10 -1.13 13.90 -6.59
C SER A 10 -1.48 15.27 -5.98
N VAL A 11 -1.15 15.50 -4.71
CA VAL A 11 -1.37 16.78 -4.00
C VAL A 11 -0.05 17.46 -3.59
N GLY A 12 1.06 17.08 -4.18
CA GLY A 12 2.41 17.45 -3.76
C GLY A 12 2.85 18.89 -4.07
N SER A 13 2.04 19.68 -4.78
CA SER A 13 2.28 21.11 -5.05
C SER A 13 0.96 21.85 -5.20
N ALA A 14 1.02 23.18 -5.14
CA ALA A 14 -0.13 24.04 -5.36
C ALA A 14 -0.82 23.77 -6.72
N GLN A 15 -0.02 23.62 -7.79
CA GLN A 15 -0.58 23.32 -9.12
C GLN A 15 -1.30 21.97 -9.14
N ARG A 16 -0.71 20.92 -8.54
CA ARG A 16 -1.34 19.61 -8.45
C ARG A 16 -2.63 19.62 -7.63
N MET A 17 -2.67 20.39 -6.54
CA MET A 17 -3.91 20.59 -5.78
C MET A 17 -4.99 21.25 -6.65
N LYS A 18 -4.64 22.26 -7.46
CA LYS A 18 -5.57 22.88 -8.43
C LYS A 18 -6.08 21.88 -9.46
N ASP A 19 -5.22 21.01 -9.95
CA ASP A 19 -5.61 20.01 -10.95
C ASP A 19 -6.49 18.92 -10.32
N VAL A 20 -6.19 18.44 -9.11
CA VAL A 20 -7.07 17.54 -8.35
C VAL A 20 -8.42 18.19 -8.09
N ALA A 21 -8.48 19.47 -7.72
CA ALA A 21 -9.74 20.18 -7.51
C ALA A 21 -10.64 20.15 -8.74
N LYS A 22 -10.09 20.26 -9.95
CA LYS A 22 -10.86 20.13 -11.21
C LYS A 22 -11.43 18.72 -11.40
N LEU A 23 -10.71 17.67 -10.99
CA LEU A 23 -11.14 16.27 -11.12
C LEU A 23 -12.25 15.90 -10.14
N ILE A 24 -12.28 16.54 -8.98
CA ILE A 24 -13.22 16.19 -7.90
C ILE A 24 -14.51 17.00 -7.90
N THR A 25 -14.60 18.09 -8.66
CA THR A 25 -15.82 18.88 -8.78
C THR A 25 -16.91 18.13 -9.56
N GLY A 26 -18.16 18.50 -9.39
CA GLY A 26 -19.33 17.88 -10.03
C GLY A 26 -20.14 17.03 -9.05
N ASP A 27 -20.30 15.73 -9.32
CA ASP A 27 -21.14 14.83 -8.50
C ASP A 27 -20.67 14.74 -7.05
N ARG A 28 -21.61 14.49 -6.14
CA ARG A 28 -21.33 14.30 -4.71
C ARG A 28 -20.41 13.10 -4.48
N LYS A 29 -19.30 13.31 -3.78
CA LYS A 29 -18.27 12.30 -3.51
C LYS A 29 -17.54 12.53 -2.19
N ILE A 30 -16.87 11.49 -1.70
CA ILE A 30 -15.91 11.59 -0.61
C ILE A 30 -14.51 11.56 -1.20
N VAL A 31 -13.67 12.50 -0.81
CA VAL A 31 -12.29 12.62 -1.25
C VAL A 31 -11.35 12.41 -0.07
N VAL A 32 -10.53 11.38 -0.17
CA VAL A 32 -9.53 11.01 0.83
C VAL A 32 -8.17 11.52 0.36
N LEU A 33 -7.52 12.35 1.14
CA LEU A 33 -6.20 12.89 0.81
C LEU A 33 -5.13 12.40 1.74
N SER A 34 -3.96 12.13 1.18
CA SER A 34 -2.71 11.93 1.92
C SER A 34 -2.05 13.27 2.26
N ALA A 35 -1.02 13.23 3.10
CA ALA A 35 -0.10 14.35 3.26
C ALA A 35 0.54 14.74 1.92
N MET A 36 0.93 16.00 1.75
CA MET A 36 1.69 16.46 0.59
C MET A 36 3.03 15.72 0.49
N SER A 37 3.48 15.47 -0.75
CA SER A 37 4.74 14.76 -1.03
C SER A 37 5.91 15.29 -0.21
N GLY A 38 6.65 14.36 0.42
CA GLY A 38 7.81 14.63 1.28
C GLY A 38 7.47 15.08 2.71
N THR A 39 6.21 15.40 3.02
CA THR A 39 5.81 15.83 4.37
C THR A 39 5.99 14.71 5.39
N THR A 40 5.51 13.52 5.10
CA THR A 40 5.62 12.36 6.02
C THR A 40 7.09 12.07 6.36
N ASN A 41 8.00 12.12 5.37
CA ASN A 41 9.43 11.92 5.62
C ASN A 41 10.00 13.00 6.55
N SER A 42 9.62 14.26 6.35
CA SER A 42 10.04 15.35 7.24
C SER A 42 9.49 15.20 8.65
N LEU A 43 8.24 14.73 8.80
CA LEU A 43 7.65 14.47 10.12
C LEU A 43 8.31 13.29 10.84
N VAL A 44 8.70 12.24 10.10
CA VAL A 44 9.53 11.14 10.64
C VAL A 44 10.89 11.67 11.10
N GLU A 45 11.55 12.49 10.29
CA GLU A 45 12.84 13.10 10.65
C GLU A 45 12.74 13.99 11.90
N ILE A 46 11.64 14.78 12.02
CA ILE A 46 11.34 15.54 13.24
C ILE A 46 11.22 14.61 14.44
N SER A 47 10.48 13.52 14.31
CA SER A 47 10.28 12.52 15.37
C SER A 47 11.61 11.88 15.78
N ASP A 48 12.50 11.57 14.82
CA ASP A 48 13.83 11.04 15.10
C ASP A 48 14.69 12.00 15.92
N TYR A 49 14.64 13.31 15.64
CA TYR A 49 15.31 14.33 16.44
C TYR A 49 14.72 14.43 17.84
N LEU A 50 13.39 14.33 17.98
CA LEU A 50 12.72 14.39 19.28
C LEU A 50 13.07 13.16 20.16
N TYR A 51 13.12 11.96 19.59
CA TYR A 51 13.61 10.76 20.29
C TYR A 51 15.06 10.91 20.78
N LYS A 52 15.91 11.56 19.99
CA LYS A 52 17.30 11.86 20.34
C LYS A 52 17.46 13.04 21.31
N LYS A 53 16.35 13.64 21.75
CA LYS A 53 16.33 14.84 22.60
C LYS A 53 17.12 15.99 21.99
N ASN A 54 17.02 16.18 20.68
CA ASN A 54 17.64 17.26 19.93
C ASN A 54 16.57 18.25 19.43
N PRO A 55 16.10 19.20 20.27
CA PRO A 55 15.07 20.17 19.91
C PRO A 55 15.51 21.13 18.81
N ASP A 56 16.80 21.44 18.72
CA ASP A 56 17.33 22.38 17.70
C ASP A 56 17.24 21.76 16.32
N GLY A 57 17.65 20.49 16.15
CA GLY A 57 17.49 19.74 14.91
C GLY A 57 16.02 19.58 14.52
N ALA A 58 15.14 19.24 15.47
CA ALA A 58 13.71 19.16 15.22
C ALA A 58 13.14 20.51 14.73
N ASN A 59 13.49 21.62 15.40
CA ASN A 59 13.03 22.95 15.01
C ASN A 59 13.55 23.40 13.64
N GLU A 60 14.75 23.00 13.24
CA GLU A 60 15.28 23.29 11.91
C GLU A 60 14.41 22.66 10.83
N ILE A 61 14.08 21.37 10.96
CA ILE A 61 13.20 20.66 9.99
C ILE A 61 11.78 21.22 10.01
N ILE A 62 11.23 21.54 11.21
CA ILE A 62 9.92 22.19 11.34
C ILE A 62 9.91 23.53 10.58
N ASN A 63 10.94 24.37 10.75
CA ASN A 63 11.04 25.65 10.05
C ASN A 63 11.08 25.47 8.54
N LYS A 64 11.92 24.53 8.06
CA LYS A 64 12.06 24.23 6.64
C LYS A 64 10.74 23.77 6.04
N LEU A 65 10.02 22.86 6.73
CA LEU A 65 8.74 22.36 6.28
C LEU A 65 7.67 23.47 6.31
N ALA A 66 7.63 24.29 7.36
CA ALA A 66 6.70 25.42 7.45
C ALA A 66 6.92 26.44 6.32
N MET A 67 8.18 26.78 6.00
CA MET A 67 8.49 27.67 4.87
C MET A 67 8.00 27.09 3.53
N LYS A 68 8.18 25.79 3.31
CA LYS A 68 7.66 25.10 2.12
C LYS A 68 6.14 25.27 2.00
N TYR A 69 5.40 25.04 3.09
CA TYR A 69 3.95 25.22 3.10
C TYR A 69 3.51 26.65 2.90
N MET A 70 4.22 27.64 3.46
CA MET A 70 3.93 29.06 3.22
C MET A 70 4.12 29.43 1.75
N GLY A 71 5.13 28.89 1.07
CA GLY A 71 5.27 29.03 -0.39
C GLY A 71 4.07 28.48 -1.16
N HIS A 72 3.59 27.28 -0.77
CA HIS A 72 2.39 26.71 -1.40
C HIS A 72 1.13 27.54 -1.16
N VAL A 73 0.99 28.24 -0.03
CA VAL A 73 -0.15 29.14 0.23
C VAL A 73 -0.18 30.28 -0.78
N GLU A 74 0.99 30.91 -1.04
CA GLU A 74 1.05 32.02 -2.00
C GLU A 74 0.70 31.60 -3.44
N GLU A 75 1.06 30.38 -3.81
CA GLU A 75 0.77 29.82 -5.13
C GLU A 75 -0.66 29.27 -5.27
N LEU A 76 -1.24 28.72 -4.18
CA LEU A 76 -2.52 28.03 -4.23
C LEU A 76 -3.70 28.98 -4.22
N TYR A 77 -3.72 29.95 -3.30
CA TYR A 77 -4.83 30.86 -3.08
C TYR A 77 -4.68 32.17 -3.83
N SER A 78 -5.80 32.71 -4.28
CA SER A 78 -5.87 33.95 -5.04
C SER A 78 -6.22 35.15 -4.15
N THR A 79 -7.01 34.95 -3.08
CA THR A 79 -7.52 36.03 -2.22
C THR A 79 -6.74 36.09 -0.90
N GLU A 80 -6.52 37.30 -0.39
CA GLU A 80 -5.82 37.49 0.89
C GLU A 80 -6.57 36.86 2.07
N GLU A 81 -7.90 36.83 2.02
CA GLU A 81 -8.70 36.19 3.06
C GLU A 81 -8.36 34.71 3.22
N TYR A 82 -8.33 33.94 2.12
CA TYR A 82 -8.04 32.52 2.15
C TYR A 82 -6.55 32.24 2.36
N LYS A 83 -5.64 33.10 1.88
CA LYS A 83 -4.23 33.01 2.24
C LYS A 83 -4.02 33.14 3.74
N GLN A 84 -4.69 34.11 4.37
CA GLN A 84 -4.58 34.31 5.82
C GLN A 84 -5.11 33.13 6.60
N LYS A 85 -6.29 32.60 6.24
CA LYS A 85 -6.86 31.39 6.85
C LYS A 85 -5.93 30.19 6.72
N ALA A 86 -5.31 29.99 5.57
CA ALA A 86 -4.38 28.90 5.34
C ALA A 86 -3.06 29.07 6.14
N LYS A 87 -2.53 30.30 6.24
CA LYS A 87 -1.36 30.61 7.06
C LYS A 87 -1.63 30.32 8.54
N GLU A 88 -2.79 30.69 9.05
CA GLU A 88 -3.23 30.41 10.41
C GLU A 88 -3.35 28.91 10.69
N LEU A 89 -3.96 28.16 9.76
CA LEU A 89 -4.05 26.69 9.80
C LEU A 89 -2.65 26.08 9.91
N ILE A 90 -1.76 26.41 8.99
CA ILE A 90 -0.39 25.86 8.94
C ILE A 90 0.36 26.21 10.23
N LYS A 91 0.30 27.48 10.65
CA LYS A 91 0.97 27.95 11.87
C LYS A 91 0.49 27.16 13.10
N SER A 92 -0.80 26.96 13.27
CA SER A 92 -1.36 26.22 14.41
C SER A 92 -0.84 24.79 14.49
N HIS A 93 -0.75 24.08 13.36
CA HIS A 93 -0.23 22.71 13.31
C HIS A 93 1.28 22.66 13.62
N PHE A 94 2.09 23.56 13.07
CA PHE A 94 3.53 23.59 13.36
C PHE A 94 3.84 24.06 14.77
N GLU A 95 3.08 24.99 15.33
CA GLU A 95 3.19 25.36 16.74
C GLU A 95 2.84 24.18 17.65
N TYR A 96 1.85 23.40 17.29
CA TYR A 96 1.51 22.19 18.03
C TYR A 96 2.64 21.16 18.00
N ILE A 97 3.26 20.90 16.83
CA ILE A 97 4.44 20.02 16.75
C ILE A 97 5.58 20.55 17.64
N ARG A 98 5.80 21.87 17.72
CA ARG A 98 6.84 22.46 18.56
C ARG A 98 6.63 22.23 20.06
N THR A 99 5.41 22.01 20.51
CA THR A 99 5.17 21.72 21.93
C THR A 99 5.90 20.46 22.38
N PHE A 100 6.03 19.46 21.51
CA PHE A 100 6.73 18.20 21.80
C PHE A 100 8.26 18.35 21.94
N THR A 101 8.85 19.47 21.56
CA THR A 101 10.29 19.72 21.78
C THR A 101 10.67 19.91 23.25
N LYS A 102 9.69 20.10 24.12
CA LYS A 102 9.90 20.44 25.55
C LYS A 102 9.58 19.26 26.48
N ASP A 103 8.87 18.24 25.99
CA ASP A 103 8.34 17.17 26.79
C ASP A 103 8.97 15.81 26.44
N LEU A 104 8.59 14.78 27.18
CA LEU A 104 8.95 13.40 26.86
C LEU A 104 8.27 13.00 25.53
N PHE A 105 9.06 12.50 24.59
CA PHE A 105 8.56 12.06 23.30
C PHE A 105 8.51 10.53 23.25
N THR A 106 7.33 9.97 22.98
CA THR A 106 7.05 8.55 22.90
C THR A 106 6.37 8.20 21.60
N LEU A 107 6.03 6.92 21.41
CA LEU A 107 5.30 6.45 20.22
C LEU A 107 3.92 7.15 20.07
N PHE A 108 3.30 7.59 21.17
CA PHE A 108 2.02 8.31 21.09
C PHE A 108 2.19 9.69 20.47
N GLU A 109 3.17 10.45 20.91
CA GLU A 109 3.47 11.78 20.35
C GLU A 109 3.94 11.67 18.90
N GLU A 110 4.69 10.63 18.54
CA GLU A 110 5.08 10.38 17.16
C GLU A 110 3.86 10.23 16.25
N LYS A 111 2.87 9.43 16.64
CA LYS A 111 1.64 9.27 15.86
C LYS A 111 0.87 10.58 15.70
N VAL A 112 0.86 11.42 16.73
CA VAL A 112 0.27 12.76 16.67
C VAL A 112 1.02 13.66 15.71
N VAL A 113 2.36 13.64 15.73
CA VAL A 113 3.22 14.41 14.81
C VAL A 113 2.97 13.95 13.36
N LEU A 114 2.98 12.64 13.11
CA LEU A 114 2.76 12.08 11.78
C LEU A 114 1.39 12.46 11.21
N ALA A 115 0.36 12.53 12.05
CA ALA A 115 -0.99 12.90 11.62
C ALA A 115 -1.11 14.33 11.08
N GLN A 116 -0.20 15.23 11.46
CA GLN A 116 -0.29 16.64 11.05
C GLN A 116 -0.18 16.84 9.54
N GLY A 117 0.49 15.93 8.83
CA GLY A 117 0.62 15.99 7.38
C GLY A 117 -0.73 15.94 6.65
N GLU A 118 -1.56 14.97 7.00
CA GLU A 118 -2.90 14.77 6.43
C GLU A 118 -3.86 15.88 6.90
N LEU A 119 -3.77 16.30 8.15
CA LEU A 119 -4.61 17.39 8.69
C LEU A 119 -4.35 18.70 7.95
N ILE A 120 -3.10 19.06 7.70
CA ILE A 120 -2.75 20.27 6.96
C ILE A 120 -3.21 20.16 5.49
N SER A 121 -2.88 19.06 4.79
CA SER A 121 -3.18 18.92 3.35
C SER A 121 -4.68 18.97 3.07
N THR A 122 -5.49 18.30 3.89
CA THR A 122 -6.96 18.29 3.74
C THR A 122 -7.58 19.63 4.11
N GLY A 123 -7.08 20.29 5.15
CA GLY A 123 -7.49 21.64 5.52
C GLY A 123 -7.22 22.65 4.40
N MET A 124 -6.03 22.60 3.80
CA MET A 124 -5.65 23.45 2.66
C MET A 124 -6.55 23.20 1.46
N MET A 125 -6.80 21.94 1.09
CA MET A 125 -7.68 21.60 -0.03
C MET A 125 -9.10 22.10 0.21
N ASN A 126 -9.65 21.90 1.40
CA ASN A 126 -11.00 22.37 1.74
C ASN A 126 -11.12 23.90 1.66
N LEU A 127 -10.12 24.65 2.17
CA LEU A 127 -10.08 26.10 2.05
C LEU A 127 -10.02 26.54 0.57
N TYR A 128 -9.20 25.87 -0.25
CA TYR A 128 -9.10 26.19 -1.68
C TYR A 128 -10.40 25.95 -2.43
N LEU A 129 -11.06 24.82 -2.17
CA LEU A 129 -12.37 24.52 -2.79
C LEU A 129 -13.43 25.57 -2.42
N ASN A 130 -13.45 25.99 -1.15
CA ASN A 130 -14.36 27.04 -0.70
C ASN A 130 -14.02 28.40 -1.33
N GLU A 131 -12.73 28.74 -1.53
CA GLU A 131 -12.33 29.91 -2.31
C GLU A 131 -12.88 29.88 -3.74
N CYS A 132 -12.87 28.68 -4.35
CA CYS A 132 -13.42 28.44 -5.69
C CYS A 132 -14.97 28.40 -5.73
N GLY A 133 -15.66 28.59 -4.61
CA GLY A 133 -17.13 28.55 -4.52
C GLY A 133 -17.73 27.15 -4.50
N VAL A 134 -16.91 26.11 -4.31
CA VAL A 134 -17.39 24.72 -4.13
C VAL A 134 -17.81 24.52 -2.68
N LYS A 135 -19.03 24.03 -2.46
CA LYS A 135 -19.54 23.70 -1.10
C LYS A 135 -18.88 22.43 -0.59
N SER A 136 -17.60 22.51 -0.22
CA SER A 136 -16.87 21.41 0.39
C SER A 136 -16.90 21.50 1.91
N VAL A 137 -16.98 20.33 2.54
CA VAL A 137 -16.96 20.17 4.00
C VAL A 137 -15.84 19.22 4.37
N LEU A 138 -15.04 19.61 5.35
CA LEU A 138 -14.05 18.74 5.96
C LEU A 138 -14.73 17.82 6.98
N ILE A 139 -14.66 16.52 6.75
CA ILE A 139 -15.09 15.47 7.67
C ILE A 139 -13.84 14.89 8.34
N PRO A 140 -13.53 15.24 9.60
CA PRO A 140 -12.31 14.78 10.24
C PRO A 140 -12.29 13.27 10.41
N ALA A 141 -11.23 12.61 9.93
CA ALA A 141 -11.09 11.16 10.09
C ALA A 141 -11.08 10.74 11.57
N LEU A 142 -10.54 11.57 12.44
CA LEU A 142 -10.51 11.32 13.89
C LEU A 142 -11.89 11.27 14.55
N ASP A 143 -12.96 11.70 13.87
CA ASP A 143 -14.32 11.67 14.40
C ASP A 143 -15.04 10.35 14.08
N TYR A 144 -14.58 9.59 13.08
CA TYR A 144 -15.24 8.36 12.64
C TYR A 144 -14.30 7.17 12.41
N MET A 145 -13.02 7.39 12.10
CA MET A 145 -12.07 6.30 11.83
C MET A 145 -11.49 5.79 13.15
N ARG A 146 -11.73 4.52 13.46
CA ARG A 146 -11.26 3.90 14.70
C ARG A 146 -10.77 2.47 14.47
N THR A 147 -9.74 2.08 15.24
CA THR A 147 -9.32 0.68 15.39
C THR A 147 -9.77 0.11 16.74
N ASP A 148 -9.89 -1.20 16.79
CA ASP A 148 -10.18 -1.95 18.02
C ASP A 148 -8.90 -2.19 18.88
N LYS A 149 -9.01 -3.01 19.92
CA LYS A 149 -7.88 -3.34 20.82
C LYS A 149 -6.78 -4.17 20.16
N ASN A 150 -7.06 -4.78 19.02
CA ASN A 150 -6.10 -5.56 18.24
C ASN A 150 -5.46 -4.72 17.12
N ALA A 151 -5.70 -3.40 17.12
CA ALA A 151 -5.32 -2.46 16.07
C ALA A 151 -5.96 -2.76 14.69
N GLU A 152 -7.07 -3.51 14.66
CA GLU A 152 -7.86 -3.75 13.46
C GLU A 152 -8.97 -2.70 13.33
N PRO A 153 -9.33 -2.25 12.12
CA PRO A 153 -10.42 -1.31 11.92
C PRO A 153 -11.75 -1.81 12.51
N ASP A 154 -12.51 -0.91 13.12
CA ASP A 154 -13.84 -1.18 13.68
C ASP A 154 -14.93 -0.78 12.64
N PRO A 155 -15.37 -1.70 11.77
CA PRO A 155 -16.26 -1.35 10.66
C PRO A 155 -17.64 -0.88 11.11
N VAL A 156 -18.13 -1.35 12.25
CA VAL A 156 -19.44 -0.94 12.79
C VAL A 156 -19.37 0.50 13.25
N TYR A 157 -18.38 0.84 14.06
CA TYR A 157 -18.20 2.21 14.54
C TYR A 157 -17.96 3.19 13.38
N ILE A 158 -17.08 2.82 12.43
CA ILE A 158 -16.78 3.65 11.26
C ILE A 158 -18.06 3.95 10.48
N LYS A 159 -18.86 2.93 10.20
CA LYS A 159 -20.13 3.08 9.46
C LYS A 159 -21.11 4.00 10.21
N GLU A 160 -21.39 3.74 11.48
CA GLU A 160 -22.34 4.52 12.27
C GLU A 160 -21.96 5.99 12.34
N LYS A 161 -20.69 6.28 12.64
CA LYS A 161 -20.20 7.66 12.77
C LYS A 161 -20.14 8.39 11.45
N LEU A 162 -19.59 7.74 10.40
CA LEU A 162 -19.47 8.36 9.09
C LEU A 162 -20.83 8.69 8.47
N VAL A 163 -21.77 7.73 8.50
CA VAL A 163 -23.13 7.96 7.96
C VAL A 163 -23.84 9.12 8.68
N LYS A 164 -23.68 9.24 10.00
CA LYS A 164 -24.21 10.37 10.77
C LYS A 164 -23.57 11.69 10.31
N LEU A 165 -22.24 11.77 10.23
CA LEU A 165 -21.54 12.97 9.83
C LEU A 165 -21.93 13.43 8.42
N LEU A 166 -22.13 12.49 7.48
CA LEU A 166 -22.61 12.78 6.13
C LEU A 166 -24.06 13.29 6.14
N ALA A 167 -24.92 12.74 6.98
CA ALA A 167 -26.30 13.19 7.14
C ALA A 167 -26.40 14.61 7.73
N ASP A 168 -25.55 14.90 8.72
CA ASP A 168 -25.46 16.23 9.35
C ASP A 168 -24.94 17.30 8.37
N ASN A 169 -24.24 16.91 7.32
CA ASN A 169 -23.67 17.78 6.28
C ASN A 169 -24.27 17.53 4.88
N LYS A 170 -25.55 17.17 4.81
CA LYS A 170 -26.23 16.76 3.56
C LYS A 170 -26.24 17.80 2.43
N ASP A 171 -26.04 19.08 2.76
CA ASP A 171 -26.06 20.19 1.81
C ASP A 171 -24.68 20.43 1.16
N ALA A 172 -23.65 19.65 1.53
CA ALA A 172 -22.35 19.71 0.90
C ALA A 172 -22.34 18.98 -0.45
N ASP A 173 -21.63 19.57 -1.42
CA ASP A 173 -21.41 18.97 -2.73
C ASP A 173 -20.22 17.98 -2.65
N LEU A 174 -19.26 18.22 -1.75
CA LEU A 174 -18.01 17.48 -1.65
C LEU A 174 -17.59 17.30 -0.19
N TYR A 175 -17.19 16.09 0.15
CA TYR A 175 -16.65 15.74 1.46
C TYR A 175 -15.15 15.48 1.37
N ILE A 176 -14.35 16.24 2.11
CA ILE A 176 -12.89 16.05 2.19
C ILE A 176 -12.57 15.37 3.52
N THR A 177 -11.72 14.37 3.48
CA THR A 177 -11.28 13.67 4.72
C THR A 177 -9.83 13.23 4.62
N GLN A 178 -9.22 12.99 5.77
CA GLN A 178 -7.87 12.48 5.87
C GLN A 178 -7.82 10.98 5.58
N GLY A 179 -6.80 10.54 4.86
CA GLY A 179 -6.37 9.15 4.86
C GLY A 179 -5.42 8.84 6.02
N TYR A 180 -5.04 7.59 6.19
CA TYR A 180 -4.00 7.12 7.09
C TYR A 180 -4.31 7.25 8.59
N ILE A 181 -4.83 8.36 9.07
CA ILE A 181 -5.03 8.66 10.50
C ILE A 181 -6.34 8.08 11.04
N CYS A 182 -6.31 7.67 12.30
CA CYS A 182 -7.47 7.13 13.02
C CYS A 182 -7.34 7.39 14.52
N ARG A 183 -8.34 6.96 15.30
CA ARG A 183 -8.20 6.77 16.75
C ARG A 183 -8.06 5.28 17.08
N ASN A 184 -7.29 4.96 18.10
CA ASN A 184 -7.26 3.61 18.64
C ASN A 184 -8.49 3.34 19.54
N ALA A 185 -8.58 2.13 20.10
CA ALA A 185 -9.66 1.73 20.99
C ALA A 185 -9.79 2.59 22.25
N TYR A 186 -8.74 3.31 22.63
CA TYR A 186 -8.68 4.17 23.82
C TYR A 186 -8.97 5.64 23.49
N GLY A 187 -9.21 5.97 22.22
CA GLY A 187 -9.51 7.31 21.75
C GLY A 187 -8.28 8.17 21.46
N GLU A 188 -7.07 7.60 21.53
CA GLU A 188 -5.83 8.29 21.21
C GLU A 188 -5.62 8.34 19.70
N ILE A 189 -4.89 9.35 19.22
CA ILE A 189 -4.51 9.44 17.78
C ILE A 189 -3.58 8.29 17.44
N ASP A 190 -3.94 7.59 16.38
CA ASP A 190 -3.22 6.47 15.82
C ASP A 190 -3.23 6.55 14.29
N ASN A 191 -2.60 5.58 13.63
CA ASN A 191 -2.60 5.47 12.19
C ASN A 191 -2.88 4.03 11.73
N LEU A 192 -3.44 3.90 10.54
CA LEU A 192 -3.63 2.63 9.87
C LEU A 192 -2.27 2.18 9.33
N GLN A 193 -1.66 1.20 9.99
CA GLN A 193 -0.25 0.83 9.79
C GLN A 193 0.11 0.41 8.36
N ARG A 194 -0.76 -0.36 7.69
CA ARG A 194 -0.50 -0.89 6.34
C ARG A 194 -1.45 -0.30 5.33
N GLY A 195 -0.89 0.14 4.19
CA GLY A 195 -1.67 0.70 3.10
C GLY A 195 -2.23 2.11 3.31
N GLY A 196 -2.10 2.65 4.50
CA GLY A 196 -2.36 4.06 4.82
C GLY A 196 -3.67 4.61 4.26
N SER A 197 -3.58 5.61 3.39
CA SER A 197 -4.74 6.30 2.82
C SER A 197 -5.57 5.45 1.85
N ASP A 198 -4.97 4.45 1.18
CA ASP A 198 -5.71 3.52 0.31
C ASP A 198 -6.63 2.64 1.15
N TYR A 199 -6.15 2.21 2.31
CA TYR A 199 -6.96 1.45 3.26
C TYR A 199 -8.11 2.29 3.82
N SER A 200 -7.84 3.57 4.16
CA SER A 200 -8.91 4.51 4.57
C SER A 200 -10.01 4.61 3.52
N ALA A 201 -9.65 4.78 2.24
CA ALA A 201 -10.62 4.88 1.15
C ALA A 201 -11.46 3.61 1.00
N SER A 202 -10.85 2.44 1.16
CA SER A 202 -11.53 1.16 1.10
C SER A 202 -12.52 0.95 2.27
N LEU A 203 -12.11 1.32 3.49
CA LEU A 203 -12.96 1.29 4.68
C LEU A 203 -14.15 2.26 4.57
N ILE A 204 -13.91 3.48 4.09
CA ILE A 204 -14.95 4.48 3.82
C ILE A 204 -15.92 3.95 2.77
N GLY A 205 -15.40 3.42 1.66
CA GLY A 205 -16.21 2.84 0.60
C GLY A 205 -17.11 1.72 1.11
N ALA A 206 -16.57 0.80 1.89
CA ALA A 206 -17.34 -0.28 2.54
C ALA A 206 -18.41 0.27 3.50
N ALA A 207 -18.08 1.29 4.30
CA ALA A 207 -19.00 1.87 5.28
C ALA A 207 -20.24 2.50 4.64
N ILE A 208 -20.08 3.16 3.48
CA ILE A 208 -21.18 3.85 2.78
C ILE A 208 -21.81 3.03 1.66
N GLY A 209 -21.32 1.82 1.36
CA GLY A 209 -21.73 1.06 0.18
C GLY A 209 -21.46 1.83 -1.11
N ALA A 210 -20.21 2.25 -1.32
CA ALA A 210 -19.82 3.07 -2.47
C ALA A 210 -20.06 2.34 -3.80
N GLU A 211 -20.35 3.10 -4.85
CA GLU A 211 -20.49 2.58 -6.21
C GLU A 211 -19.14 2.15 -6.80
N GLU A 212 -18.09 2.90 -6.48
CA GLU A 212 -16.71 2.66 -6.91
C GLU A 212 -15.76 3.38 -5.95
N ILE A 213 -14.60 2.76 -5.68
CA ILE A 213 -13.47 3.37 -5.01
C ILE A 213 -12.40 3.66 -6.07
N GLN A 214 -11.94 4.89 -6.16
CA GLN A 214 -10.91 5.30 -7.10
C GLN A 214 -9.62 5.65 -6.36
N ILE A 215 -8.53 4.97 -6.73
CA ILE A 215 -7.19 5.22 -6.22
C ILE A 215 -6.40 5.94 -7.31
N TRP A 216 -6.16 7.22 -7.10
CA TRP A 216 -5.45 8.09 -8.02
C TRP A 216 -3.96 8.14 -7.67
N THR A 217 -3.12 7.76 -8.63
CA THR A 217 -1.66 7.70 -8.51
C THR A 217 -0.99 8.48 -9.65
N ASP A 218 0.32 8.28 -9.85
CA ASP A 218 1.11 8.86 -10.95
C ASP A 218 1.35 7.88 -12.11
N ILE A 219 0.69 6.71 -12.12
CA ILE A 219 0.80 5.70 -13.18
C ILE A 219 -0.59 5.28 -13.69
N ASP A 220 -0.68 4.85 -14.97
CA ASP A 220 -1.92 4.41 -15.61
C ASP A 220 -2.29 2.97 -15.21
N GLY A 221 -2.67 2.78 -13.94
CA GLY A 221 -3.08 1.49 -13.42
C GLY A 221 -1.91 0.51 -13.24
N MET A 222 -2.23 -0.78 -13.14
CA MET A 222 -1.24 -1.85 -13.11
C MET A 222 -0.79 -2.21 -14.53
N HIS A 223 0.52 -2.45 -14.69
CA HIS A 223 1.09 -2.96 -15.92
C HIS A 223 1.31 -4.47 -15.85
N ASN A 224 1.35 -5.11 -17.02
CA ASN A 224 1.61 -6.55 -17.12
C ASN A 224 3.05 -6.95 -16.71
N ASN A 225 3.95 -5.97 -16.54
CA ASN A 225 5.29 -6.13 -15.97
C ASN A 225 5.79 -4.76 -15.46
N ASP A 226 6.94 -4.71 -14.80
CA ASP A 226 7.53 -3.46 -14.32
C ASP A 226 8.13 -2.65 -15.48
N PRO A 227 7.54 -1.49 -15.86
CA PRO A 227 8.02 -0.69 -17.00
C PRO A 227 9.42 -0.10 -16.79
N ARG A 228 9.94 -0.10 -15.56
CA ARG A 228 11.30 0.37 -15.24
C ARG A 228 12.36 -0.68 -15.59
N ILE A 229 11.96 -1.96 -15.71
CA ILE A 229 12.85 -3.10 -15.93
C ILE A 229 12.67 -3.67 -17.33
N VAL A 230 11.42 -3.76 -17.80
CA VAL A 230 11.03 -4.42 -19.04
C VAL A 230 10.51 -3.41 -20.04
N GLN A 231 10.98 -3.52 -21.28
CA GLN A 231 10.47 -2.69 -22.37
C GLN A 231 9.17 -3.26 -22.94
N GLY A 232 8.27 -2.38 -23.40
CA GLY A 232 7.04 -2.79 -24.08
C GLY A 232 5.95 -3.32 -23.16
N THR A 233 5.94 -2.90 -21.90
CA THR A 233 4.84 -3.25 -20.97
C THR A 233 3.52 -2.57 -21.38
N SER A 234 2.42 -3.24 -21.07
CA SER A 234 1.07 -2.73 -21.36
C SER A 234 0.22 -2.65 -20.07
N PRO A 235 -0.66 -1.64 -19.97
CA PRO A 235 -1.58 -1.58 -18.82
C PRO A 235 -2.55 -2.76 -18.80
N VAL A 236 -2.76 -3.34 -17.64
CA VAL A 236 -3.78 -4.36 -17.38
C VAL A 236 -5.09 -3.65 -17.06
N ARG A 237 -6.10 -3.79 -17.91
CA ARG A 237 -7.36 -3.05 -17.79
C ARG A 237 -8.35 -3.63 -16.79
N GLN A 238 -8.24 -4.94 -16.52
CA GLN A 238 -9.11 -5.65 -15.60
C GLN A 238 -8.35 -6.70 -14.81
N LEU A 239 -8.55 -6.70 -13.49
CA LEU A 239 -8.04 -7.70 -12.56
C LEU A 239 -9.17 -8.22 -11.66
N HIS A 240 -9.12 -9.50 -11.34
CA HIS A 240 -9.86 -10.03 -10.21
C HIS A 240 -9.21 -9.59 -8.89
N PHE A 241 -9.97 -9.48 -7.79
CA PHE A 241 -9.43 -9.08 -6.49
C PHE A 241 -8.27 -9.97 -6.03
N GLU A 242 -8.33 -11.27 -6.28
CA GLU A 242 -7.24 -12.19 -5.92
C GLU A 242 -6.00 -11.95 -6.78
N GLU A 243 -6.16 -11.73 -8.09
CA GLU A 243 -5.04 -11.39 -8.98
C GLU A 243 -4.33 -10.10 -8.51
N ALA A 244 -5.11 -9.08 -8.14
CA ALA A 244 -4.57 -7.83 -7.62
C ALA A 244 -3.85 -8.02 -6.27
N ALA A 245 -4.35 -8.89 -5.39
CA ALA A 245 -3.72 -9.22 -4.13
C ALA A 245 -2.38 -9.94 -4.33
N GLU A 246 -2.32 -10.92 -5.25
CA GLU A 246 -1.08 -11.62 -5.60
C GLU A 246 -0.02 -10.66 -6.16
N LEU A 247 -0.40 -9.81 -7.12
CA LEU A 247 0.50 -8.81 -7.68
C LEU A 247 1.04 -7.85 -6.61
N ALA A 248 0.17 -7.39 -5.73
CA ALA A 248 0.55 -6.47 -4.65
C ALA A 248 1.50 -7.13 -3.63
N TYR A 249 1.30 -8.41 -3.32
CA TYR A 249 2.17 -9.16 -2.41
C TYR A 249 3.55 -9.40 -3.02
N PHE A 250 3.61 -9.73 -4.30
CA PHE A 250 4.85 -10.06 -5.02
C PHE A 250 5.53 -8.87 -5.69
N GLY A 251 5.24 -7.63 -5.29
CA GLY A 251 6.09 -6.48 -5.63
C GLY A 251 5.49 -5.43 -6.55
N ALA A 252 4.25 -5.57 -6.99
CA ALA A 252 3.55 -4.46 -7.64
C ALA A 252 3.19 -3.41 -6.58
N LYS A 253 4.06 -2.40 -6.42
CA LYS A 253 3.99 -1.40 -5.33
C LYS A 253 2.84 -0.38 -5.46
N ILE A 254 1.82 -0.67 -6.25
CA ILE A 254 0.72 0.27 -6.52
C ILE A 254 -0.35 0.21 -5.43
N LEU A 255 -0.55 -0.95 -4.82
CA LEU A 255 -1.59 -1.18 -3.83
C LEU A 255 -1.09 -2.19 -2.79
N HIS A 256 -1.48 -2.01 -1.51
CA HIS A 256 -1.21 -3.03 -0.50
C HIS A 256 -2.37 -4.05 -0.48
N PRO A 257 -2.11 -5.38 -0.36
CA PRO A 257 -3.16 -6.40 -0.41
C PRO A 257 -4.31 -6.19 0.59
N THR A 258 -3.99 -5.73 1.81
CA THR A 258 -5.01 -5.48 2.84
C THR A 258 -5.93 -4.31 2.49
N CYS A 259 -5.51 -3.38 1.61
CA CYS A 259 -6.29 -2.21 1.26
C CYS A 259 -7.54 -2.54 0.44
N ILE A 260 -7.49 -3.63 -0.35
CA ILE A 260 -8.62 -4.04 -1.18
C ILE A 260 -9.61 -4.96 -0.45
N LEU A 261 -9.25 -5.49 0.71
CA LEU A 261 -10.08 -6.46 1.42
C LEU A 261 -11.48 -5.90 1.79
N PRO A 262 -11.64 -4.69 2.35
CA PRO A 262 -12.97 -4.14 2.62
C PRO A 262 -13.82 -3.97 1.37
N ALA A 263 -13.22 -3.54 0.26
CA ALA A 263 -13.89 -3.42 -1.03
C ALA A 263 -14.32 -4.78 -1.57
N LYS A 264 -13.43 -5.78 -1.54
CA LYS A 264 -13.71 -7.16 -1.94
C LYS A 264 -14.88 -7.76 -1.16
N LEU A 265 -14.85 -7.66 0.17
CA LEU A 265 -15.90 -8.22 1.05
C LEU A 265 -17.27 -7.58 0.83
N ASN A 266 -17.32 -6.34 0.36
CA ASN A 266 -18.55 -5.61 0.05
C ASN A 266 -18.86 -5.56 -1.45
N ASN A 267 -18.12 -6.28 -2.28
CA ASN A 267 -18.29 -6.32 -3.74
C ASN A 267 -18.26 -4.92 -4.40
N ILE A 268 -17.40 -4.04 -3.92
CA ILE A 268 -17.23 -2.68 -4.43
C ILE A 268 -16.04 -2.65 -5.38
N PRO A 269 -16.20 -2.27 -6.65
CA PRO A 269 -15.08 -2.18 -7.59
C PRO A 269 -14.08 -1.10 -7.17
N VAL A 270 -12.79 -1.39 -7.37
CA VAL A 270 -11.69 -0.47 -7.14
C VAL A 270 -11.04 -0.13 -8.48
N ARG A 271 -10.89 1.15 -8.79
CA ARG A 271 -10.24 1.62 -10.02
C ARG A 271 -8.95 2.35 -9.71
N LEU A 272 -7.87 1.92 -10.34
CA LEU A 272 -6.58 2.60 -10.27
C LEU A 272 -6.47 3.57 -11.45
N LEU A 273 -6.19 4.85 -11.17
CA LEU A 273 -6.21 5.93 -12.16
C LEU A 273 -4.94 6.79 -12.07
N ASN A 274 -4.59 7.43 -13.18
CA ASN A 274 -3.46 8.34 -13.25
C ASN A 274 -3.90 9.80 -13.12
N THR A 275 -3.43 10.49 -12.09
CA THR A 275 -3.73 11.92 -11.86
C THR A 275 -3.20 12.82 -12.99
N MET A 276 -2.10 12.40 -13.66
CA MET A 276 -1.47 13.15 -14.75
C MET A 276 -2.11 12.86 -16.12
N GLN A 277 -2.89 11.79 -16.21
CA GLN A 277 -3.61 11.36 -17.40
C GLN A 277 -5.03 10.91 -17.01
N PRO A 278 -5.89 11.85 -16.61
CA PRO A 278 -7.20 11.52 -16.04
C PRO A 278 -8.15 10.83 -17.03
N ASP A 279 -7.94 11.01 -18.33
CA ASP A 279 -8.71 10.36 -19.39
C ASP A 279 -8.28 8.89 -19.65
N ALA A 280 -7.15 8.46 -19.09
CA ALA A 280 -6.71 7.07 -19.20
C ALA A 280 -7.66 6.15 -18.41
N PRO A 281 -8.08 5.00 -18.98
CA PRO A 281 -9.09 4.13 -18.36
C PRO A 281 -8.60 3.43 -17.07
N GLY A 282 -7.29 3.41 -16.81
CA GLY A 282 -6.70 2.78 -15.64
C GLY A 282 -6.91 1.26 -15.56
N THR A 283 -6.88 0.72 -14.35
CA THR A 283 -7.16 -0.70 -14.07
C THR A 283 -8.39 -0.82 -13.18
N LEU A 284 -9.37 -1.60 -13.61
CA LEU A 284 -10.53 -1.98 -12.81
C LEU A 284 -10.25 -3.28 -12.06
N ILE A 285 -10.40 -3.27 -10.73
CA ILE A 285 -10.31 -4.44 -9.86
C ILE A 285 -11.72 -4.78 -9.38
N SER A 286 -12.20 -5.98 -9.65
CA SER A 286 -13.56 -6.42 -9.30
C SER A 286 -13.62 -7.94 -9.14
N ASN A 287 -14.82 -8.48 -8.94
CA ASN A 287 -15.05 -9.95 -8.92
C ASN A 287 -15.19 -10.57 -10.32
N ALA A 288 -15.02 -9.79 -11.40
CA ALA A 288 -15.08 -10.35 -12.75
C ALA A 288 -13.79 -11.09 -13.10
N ILE A 289 -13.92 -12.31 -13.61
CA ILE A 289 -12.80 -13.19 -13.99
C ILE A 289 -12.73 -13.26 -15.52
N GLU A 290 -11.55 -13.09 -16.09
CA GLU A 290 -11.24 -13.42 -17.47
C GLU A 290 -10.55 -14.78 -17.52
N LYS A 291 -11.34 -15.83 -17.81
CA LYS A 291 -10.89 -17.24 -17.74
C LYS A 291 -9.66 -17.52 -18.58
N GLY A 292 -8.72 -18.27 -18.00
CA GLY A 292 -7.51 -18.78 -18.65
C GLY A 292 -6.52 -17.72 -19.11
N LYS A 293 -6.63 -16.47 -18.62
CA LYS A 293 -5.73 -15.39 -19.02
C LYS A 293 -4.65 -15.14 -17.99
N ILE A 294 -3.40 -15.16 -18.44
CA ILE A 294 -2.26 -14.58 -17.72
C ILE A 294 -2.35 -13.07 -17.83
N LYS A 295 -2.26 -12.37 -16.68
CA LYS A 295 -2.46 -10.93 -16.57
C LYS A 295 -1.18 -10.14 -16.46
N ALA A 296 -0.28 -10.58 -15.57
CA ALA A 296 0.92 -9.83 -15.25
C ALA A 296 2.01 -10.72 -14.63
N VAL A 297 3.20 -10.16 -14.60
CA VAL A 297 4.36 -10.70 -13.89
C VAL A 297 4.83 -9.66 -12.88
N ALA A 298 5.11 -10.10 -11.65
CA ALA A 298 5.70 -9.27 -10.61
C ALA A 298 6.96 -9.92 -10.06
N ALA A 299 7.82 -9.15 -9.38
CA ALA A 299 9.03 -9.67 -8.77
C ALA A 299 9.26 -9.08 -7.38
N LYS A 300 9.54 -9.95 -6.41
CA LYS A 300 9.87 -9.60 -5.02
C LYS A 300 11.34 -9.83 -4.78
N ASP A 301 12.06 -8.76 -4.46
CA ASP A 301 13.49 -8.75 -4.20
C ASP A 301 13.84 -9.12 -2.75
N ASN A 302 15.14 -9.22 -2.48
CA ASN A 302 15.70 -9.47 -1.14
C ASN A 302 15.26 -10.78 -0.50
N ILE A 303 15.08 -11.81 -1.28
CA ILE A 303 14.65 -13.13 -0.80
C ILE A 303 15.87 -13.98 -0.39
N THR A 304 15.70 -14.68 0.71
CA THR A 304 16.63 -15.71 1.16
C THR A 304 15.92 -17.07 1.15
N SER A 305 16.53 -18.05 0.51
CA SER A 305 16.03 -19.43 0.50
C SER A 305 16.77 -20.26 1.54
N ILE A 306 16.03 -20.97 2.37
CA ILE A 306 16.55 -21.87 3.40
C ILE A 306 16.08 -23.28 3.07
N LYS A 307 17.02 -24.20 2.80
CA LYS A 307 16.73 -25.61 2.53
C LYS A 307 17.20 -26.47 3.69
N ILE A 308 16.29 -27.28 4.20
CA ILE A 308 16.55 -28.25 5.25
C ILE A 308 16.44 -29.64 4.63
N LYS A 309 17.51 -30.42 4.68
CA LYS A 309 17.54 -31.82 4.26
C LYS A 309 17.70 -32.70 5.47
N SER A 310 16.77 -33.64 5.66
CA SER A 310 16.79 -34.56 6.82
C SER A 310 16.33 -35.94 6.43
N GLY A 311 17.21 -36.93 6.62
CA GLY A 311 16.84 -38.35 6.50
C GLY A 311 15.82 -38.81 7.57
N ARG A 312 15.65 -38.01 8.65
CA ARG A 312 14.66 -38.30 9.70
C ARG A 312 13.23 -37.90 9.29
N MET A 313 13.08 -37.09 8.22
CA MET A 313 11.77 -36.68 7.69
C MET A 313 10.99 -37.84 7.10
N LEU A 314 11.68 -38.82 6.51
CA LEU A 314 11.12 -39.92 5.74
C LEU A 314 10.13 -40.81 6.52
N LEU A 315 10.09 -40.77 7.83
CA LEU A 315 9.17 -41.58 8.67
C LEU A 315 8.66 -40.79 9.89
N ALA A 316 8.89 -39.49 9.95
CA ALA A 316 8.58 -38.68 11.12
C ALA A 316 7.32 -37.84 10.93
N THR A 317 6.26 -38.21 11.63
CA THR A 317 5.12 -37.30 11.81
C THR A 317 5.55 -36.06 12.61
N GLY A 318 5.10 -34.87 12.16
CA GLY A 318 5.34 -33.61 12.86
C GLY A 318 6.66 -32.92 12.54
N PHE A 319 7.45 -33.36 11.57
CA PHE A 319 8.68 -32.68 11.16
C PHE A 319 8.38 -31.25 10.64
N LEU A 320 7.42 -31.10 9.75
CA LEU A 320 7.02 -29.79 9.22
C LEU A 320 6.55 -28.84 10.34
N ARG A 321 5.78 -29.34 11.30
CA ARG A 321 5.37 -28.55 12.46
C ARG A 321 6.58 -27.93 13.18
N LYS A 322 7.62 -28.74 13.45
CA LYS A 322 8.83 -28.27 14.13
C LYS A 322 9.61 -27.25 13.32
N VAL A 323 9.63 -27.40 11.99
CA VAL A 323 10.26 -26.41 11.11
C VAL A 323 9.50 -25.10 11.18
N PHE A 324 8.18 -25.10 11.01
CA PHE A 324 7.38 -23.87 11.03
C PHE A 324 7.32 -23.22 12.42
N GLU A 325 7.34 -23.99 13.50
CA GLU A 325 7.42 -23.51 14.88
C GLU A 325 8.67 -22.64 15.13
N ILE A 326 9.79 -22.95 14.49
CA ILE A 326 11.00 -22.11 14.56
C ILE A 326 10.74 -20.74 13.93
N PHE A 327 10.16 -20.68 12.73
CA PHE A 327 9.86 -19.40 12.08
C PHE A 327 8.82 -18.60 12.87
N GLU A 328 7.82 -19.26 13.48
CA GLU A 328 6.82 -18.63 14.36
C GLU A 328 7.48 -18.00 15.58
N ASN A 329 8.39 -18.73 16.28
CA ASN A 329 9.09 -18.25 17.46
C ASN A 329 9.92 -16.98 17.19
N TYR A 330 10.48 -16.86 15.98
CA TYR A 330 11.22 -15.69 15.54
C TYR A 330 10.35 -14.66 14.77
N GLN A 331 9.03 -14.87 14.74
CA GLN A 331 8.07 -13.98 14.04
C GLN A 331 8.51 -13.65 12.60
N THR A 332 9.02 -14.67 11.90
CA THR A 332 9.54 -14.53 10.54
C THR A 332 8.56 -15.16 9.54
N PRO A 333 7.86 -14.34 8.72
CA PRO A 333 6.96 -14.84 7.70
C PRO A 333 7.68 -15.64 6.62
N ILE A 334 7.00 -16.64 6.08
CA ILE A 334 7.49 -17.48 4.97
C ILE A 334 6.69 -17.13 3.72
N ASP A 335 7.38 -16.90 2.58
CA ASP A 335 6.73 -16.58 1.29
C ASP A 335 6.39 -17.83 0.47
N MET A 336 7.41 -18.67 0.19
CA MET A 336 7.25 -19.90 -0.61
C MET A 336 7.67 -21.10 0.21
N VAL A 337 6.99 -22.22 -0.02
CA VAL A 337 7.34 -23.52 0.55
C VAL A 337 7.31 -24.56 -0.55
N THR A 338 8.38 -25.37 -0.64
CA THR A 338 8.37 -26.61 -1.42
C THR A 338 8.90 -27.76 -0.57
N THR A 339 8.29 -28.92 -0.69
CA THR A 339 8.64 -30.09 0.11
C THR A 339 8.88 -31.31 -0.76
N SER A 340 9.71 -32.20 -0.25
CA SER A 340 9.85 -33.58 -0.73
C SER A 340 9.88 -34.53 0.47
N GLU A 341 10.01 -35.82 0.27
CA GLU A 341 10.09 -36.82 1.35
C GLU A 341 11.27 -36.59 2.30
N VAL A 342 12.32 -35.93 1.84
CA VAL A 342 13.59 -35.78 2.61
C VAL A 342 14.05 -34.33 2.77
N GLY A 343 13.27 -33.39 2.33
CA GLY A 343 13.67 -31.97 2.38
C GLY A 343 12.54 -30.97 2.30
N VAL A 344 12.75 -29.83 2.93
CA VAL A 344 11.87 -28.65 2.89
C VAL A 344 12.72 -27.47 2.45
N SER A 345 12.23 -26.71 1.50
CA SER A 345 12.78 -25.40 1.14
C SER A 345 11.75 -24.33 1.42
N VAL A 346 12.14 -23.28 2.10
CA VAL A 346 11.32 -22.13 2.41
C VAL A 346 12.02 -20.85 1.96
N THR A 347 11.26 -19.79 1.71
CA THR A 347 11.81 -18.45 1.45
C THR A 347 11.32 -17.44 2.47
N ILE A 348 12.18 -16.49 2.80
CA ILE A 348 11.89 -15.36 3.68
C ILE A 348 12.41 -14.07 3.06
N ASP A 349 11.77 -12.94 3.37
CA ASP A 349 12.18 -11.58 2.97
C ASP A 349 12.79 -10.78 4.14
N ASN A 350 12.71 -11.31 5.37
CA ASN A 350 13.25 -10.68 6.58
C ASN A 350 14.40 -11.52 7.16
N ARG A 351 15.60 -10.95 7.16
CA ARG A 351 16.83 -11.59 7.65
C ARG A 351 17.17 -11.31 9.12
N LYS A 352 16.31 -10.58 9.85
CA LYS A 352 16.59 -10.11 11.21
C LYS A 352 17.06 -11.21 12.15
N HIS A 353 16.50 -12.41 12.03
CA HIS A 353 16.78 -13.57 12.86
C HIS A 353 17.29 -14.79 12.05
N LEU A 354 17.94 -14.50 10.89
CA LEU A 354 18.37 -15.59 9.99
C LEU A 354 19.35 -16.54 10.66
N GLU A 355 20.34 -16.05 11.38
CA GLU A 355 21.37 -16.87 12.02
C GLU A 355 20.77 -17.79 13.08
N GLU A 356 19.91 -17.26 13.95
CA GLU A 356 19.24 -18.01 15.00
C GLU A 356 18.31 -19.08 14.43
N ILE A 357 17.55 -18.74 13.39
CA ILE A 357 16.67 -19.67 12.68
C ILE A 357 17.48 -20.82 12.08
N VAL A 358 18.60 -20.52 11.42
CA VAL A 358 19.48 -21.53 10.81
C VAL A 358 20.08 -22.44 11.87
N ASP A 359 20.52 -21.91 13.00
CA ASP A 359 21.10 -22.70 14.08
C ASP A 359 20.07 -23.64 14.73
N ASP A 360 18.83 -23.19 14.90
CA ASP A 360 17.76 -24.05 15.39
C ASP A 360 17.36 -25.11 14.37
N LEU A 361 17.32 -24.79 13.09
CA LEU A 361 17.02 -25.75 12.03
C LEU A 361 18.11 -26.84 11.87
N LYS A 362 19.38 -26.52 12.10
CA LYS A 362 20.49 -27.48 12.08
C LYS A 362 20.31 -28.65 13.08
N LYS A 363 19.53 -28.47 14.15
CA LYS A 363 19.17 -29.53 15.10
C LYS A 363 18.34 -30.64 14.45
N TYR A 364 17.67 -30.34 13.33
CA TYR A 364 16.76 -31.27 12.65
C TYR A 364 17.29 -31.79 11.32
N GLY A 365 18.34 -31.19 10.75
CA GLY A 365 18.90 -31.62 9.47
C GLY A 365 20.07 -30.78 8.99
N THR A 366 20.53 -31.06 7.78
CA THR A 366 21.51 -30.21 7.09
C THR A 366 20.81 -29.02 6.49
N VAL A 367 21.28 -27.82 6.84
CA VAL A 367 20.70 -26.54 6.36
C VAL A 367 21.66 -25.92 5.36
N THR A 368 21.09 -25.49 4.22
CA THR A 368 21.77 -24.64 3.23
C THR A 368 20.98 -23.37 3.04
N VAL A 369 21.68 -22.25 2.88
CA VAL A 369 21.09 -20.92 2.69
C VAL A 369 21.58 -20.37 1.35
N ASP A 370 20.64 -19.94 0.51
CA ASP A 370 20.91 -19.22 -0.73
C ASP A 370 20.37 -17.78 -0.56
N GLU A 371 21.27 -16.82 -0.53
CA GLU A 371 20.95 -15.39 -0.45
C GLU A 371 20.84 -14.75 -1.83
N ASP A 372 20.44 -13.48 -1.88
CA ASP A 372 20.31 -12.69 -3.10
C ASP A 372 19.42 -13.36 -4.16
N MET A 373 18.27 -13.83 -3.70
CA MET A 373 17.26 -14.45 -4.54
C MET A 373 16.10 -13.48 -4.81
N VAL A 374 15.35 -13.79 -5.84
CA VAL A 374 14.14 -13.07 -6.26
C VAL A 374 13.02 -14.06 -6.50
N ILE A 375 11.84 -13.78 -5.98
CA ILE A 375 10.63 -14.50 -6.38
C ILE A 375 10.03 -13.77 -7.58
N VAL A 376 9.86 -14.46 -8.70
CA VAL A 376 9.10 -14.01 -9.86
C VAL A 376 7.75 -14.69 -9.83
N CYS A 377 6.67 -13.90 -9.84
CA CYS A 377 5.31 -14.38 -9.76
C CYS A 377 4.58 -14.08 -11.07
N VAL A 378 4.04 -15.11 -11.70
CA VAL A 378 3.14 -15.00 -12.86
C VAL A 378 1.72 -15.06 -12.34
N VAL A 379 0.91 -14.05 -12.65
CA VAL A 379 -0.44 -13.86 -12.12
C VAL A 379 -1.48 -13.88 -13.23
N GLY A 380 -2.59 -14.52 -12.97
CA GLY A 380 -3.75 -14.62 -13.85
C GLY A 380 -4.78 -15.62 -13.33
N ASP A 381 -5.74 -15.98 -14.15
CA ASP A 381 -6.63 -17.11 -13.89
C ASP A 381 -5.91 -18.41 -14.28
N LEU A 382 -5.26 -19.03 -13.31
CA LEU A 382 -4.39 -20.19 -13.45
C LEU A 382 -4.98 -21.41 -12.71
N GLU A 383 -6.30 -21.58 -12.83
CA GLU A 383 -6.96 -22.76 -12.27
C GLU A 383 -6.40 -24.04 -12.91
N TRP A 384 -6.29 -25.09 -12.13
CA TRP A 384 -5.63 -26.35 -12.50
C TRP A 384 -6.24 -27.05 -13.71
N ASP A 385 -7.49 -26.76 -14.07
CA ASP A 385 -8.18 -27.28 -15.25
C ASP A 385 -7.99 -26.42 -16.51
N ASN A 386 -7.33 -25.26 -16.41
CA ASN A 386 -6.87 -24.48 -17.54
C ASN A 386 -5.62 -25.16 -18.15
N ILE A 387 -5.66 -25.47 -19.44
CA ILE A 387 -4.63 -26.27 -20.07
C ILE A 387 -3.50 -25.39 -20.65
N GLY A 388 -2.25 -25.71 -20.34
CA GLY A 388 -1.08 -25.25 -21.08
C GLY A 388 -0.38 -24.00 -20.53
N PHE A 389 -0.91 -23.31 -19.52
CA PHE A 389 -0.24 -22.13 -18.97
C PHE A 389 1.09 -22.49 -18.30
N GLU A 390 1.17 -23.65 -17.63
CA GLU A 390 2.42 -24.13 -17.01
C GLU A 390 3.49 -24.34 -18.07
N ALA A 391 3.16 -24.95 -19.20
CA ALA A 391 4.09 -25.15 -20.29
C ALA A 391 4.60 -23.82 -20.87
N CYS A 392 3.73 -22.82 -21.02
CA CYS A 392 4.11 -21.49 -21.47
C CYS A 392 5.09 -20.79 -20.50
N ILE A 393 4.82 -20.86 -19.19
CA ILE A 393 5.67 -20.26 -18.15
C ILE A 393 7.04 -20.95 -18.13
N VAL A 394 7.08 -22.28 -18.10
CA VAL A 394 8.34 -23.04 -18.05
C VAL A 394 9.15 -22.84 -19.34
N GLN A 395 8.49 -22.81 -20.51
CA GLN A 395 9.15 -22.54 -21.78
C GLN A 395 9.76 -21.15 -21.84
N ALA A 396 9.09 -20.13 -21.32
CA ALA A 396 9.65 -18.77 -21.21
C ALA A 396 10.93 -18.74 -20.36
N MET A 397 11.01 -19.58 -19.34
CA MET A 397 12.12 -19.64 -18.38
C MET A 397 13.22 -20.64 -18.78
N LYS A 398 13.19 -21.24 -19.98
CA LYS A 398 14.12 -22.30 -20.41
C LYS A 398 15.61 -21.95 -20.29
N ASP A 399 15.95 -20.67 -20.42
CA ASP A 399 17.32 -20.16 -20.38
C ASP A 399 17.68 -19.50 -19.01
N VAL A 400 16.80 -19.59 -18.03
CA VAL A 400 16.98 -19.04 -16.67
C VAL A 400 17.01 -20.16 -15.64
N PRO A 401 18.06 -20.29 -14.81
CA PRO A 401 18.08 -21.29 -13.75
C PRO A 401 17.00 -21.00 -12.70
N VAL A 402 16.08 -21.94 -12.49
CA VAL A 402 15.01 -21.86 -11.50
C VAL A 402 15.34 -22.73 -10.30
N ARG A 403 15.35 -22.15 -9.12
CA ARG A 403 15.70 -22.81 -7.86
C ARG A 403 14.51 -23.52 -7.21
N MET A 404 13.33 -22.90 -7.26
CA MET A 404 12.06 -23.43 -6.73
C MET A 404 10.93 -23.01 -7.66
N ILE A 405 9.90 -23.85 -7.73
CA ILE A 405 8.60 -23.53 -8.36
C ILE A 405 7.55 -23.85 -7.32
N SER A 406 6.60 -22.91 -7.10
CA SER A 406 5.44 -23.10 -6.25
C SER A 406 4.17 -22.81 -7.03
N TYR A 407 3.28 -23.80 -7.07
CA TYR A 407 1.95 -23.73 -7.66
C TYR A 407 1.00 -24.62 -6.85
N GLY A 408 -0.29 -24.30 -6.85
CA GLY A 408 -1.34 -25.08 -6.18
C GLY A 408 -1.74 -24.55 -4.80
N GLY A 409 -1.02 -23.56 -4.26
CA GLY A 409 -1.44 -22.82 -3.05
C GLY A 409 -2.46 -21.72 -3.34
N SER A 410 -2.47 -21.24 -4.58
CA SER A 410 -3.42 -20.27 -5.12
C SER A 410 -3.73 -20.64 -6.57
N ASN A 411 -4.96 -20.38 -7.02
CA ASN A 411 -5.36 -20.52 -8.42
C ASN A 411 -4.98 -19.30 -9.28
N TYR A 412 -4.31 -18.32 -8.69
CA TYR A 412 -4.05 -17.03 -9.34
C TYR A 412 -2.57 -16.74 -9.55
N ASN A 413 -1.67 -17.60 -9.05
CA ASN A 413 -0.25 -17.40 -9.25
C ASN A 413 0.55 -18.71 -9.45
N VAL A 414 1.66 -18.55 -10.20
CA VAL A 414 2.80 -19.46 -10.21
C VAL A 414 4.03 -18.67 -9.79
N SER A 415 4.71 -19.09 -8.74
CA SER A 415 5.90 -18.43 -8.19
C SER A 415 7.17 -19.21 -8.51
N LEU A 416 8.17 -18.50 -9.00
CA LEU A 416 9.48 -19.02 -9.43
C LEU A 416 10.58 -18.34 -8.62
N LEU A 417 11.45 -19.10 -7.97
CA LEU A 417 12.62 -18.56 -7.29
C LEU A 417 13.84 -18.64 -8.16
N ILE A 418 14.49 -17.49 -8.39
CA ILE A 418 15.69 -17.34 -9.23
C ILE A 418 16.76 -16.51 -8.50
N LYS A 419 17.97 -16.46 -9.04
CA LYS A 419 19.00 -15.53 -8.56
C LYS A 419 18.65 -14.09 -8.93
N ALA A 420 18.99 -13.14 -8.07
CA ALA A 420 18.78 -11.71 -8.32
C ALA A 420 19.47 -11.22 -9.60
N SER A 421 20.65 -11.80 -9.94
CA SER A 421 21.37 -11.51 -11.19
C SER A 421 20.60 -11.85 -12.46
N ASP A 422 19.64 -12.78 -12.38
CA ASP A 422 18.85 -13.23 -13.52
C ASP A 422 17.50 -12.51 -13.65
N LYS A 423 17.16 -11.62 -12.70
CA LYS A 423 15.85 -10.96 -12.62
C LYS A 423 15.44 -10.28 -13.93
N GLN A 424 16.29 -9.42 -14.48
CA GLN A 424 15.94 -8.68 -15.70
C GLN A 424 15.72 -9.62 -16.88
N ARG A 425 16.58 -10.63 -17.04
CA ARG A 425 16.46 -11.64 -18.11
C ARG A 425 15.16 -12.44 -17.98
N ALA A 426 14.82 -12.86 -16.76
CA ALA A 426 13.60 -13.62 -16.49
C ALA A 426 12.34 -12.79 -16.78
N LEU A 427 12.27 -11.55 -16.28
CA LEU A 427 11.12 -10.67 -16.51
C LEU A 427 10.93 -10.34 -17.99
N GLN A 428 12.02 -10.08 -18.74
CA GLN A 428 11.94 -9.83 -20.17
C GLN A 428 11.48 -11.08 -20.93
N ALA A 429 12.05 -12.26 -20.63
CA ALA A 429 11.69 -13.52 -21.28
C ALA A 429 10.21 -13.89 -21.05
N LEU A 430 9.71 -13.71 -19.83
CA LEU A 430 8.28 -13.89 -19.53
C LEU A 430 7.42 -12.88 -20.27
N SER A 431 7.82 -11.61 -20.32
CA SER A 431 7.08 -10.57 -21.05
C SER A 431 6.96 -10.88 -22.53
N ASP A 432 8.08 -11.22 -23.14
CA ASP A 432 8.14 -11.51 -24.59
C ASP A 432 7.31 -12.76 -24.95
N HIS A 433 7.39 -13.80 -24.12
CA HIS A 433 6.69 -15.07 -24.40
C HIS A 433 5.19 -15.03 -24.07
N LEU A 434 4.81 -14.37 -22.97
CA LEU A 434 3.43 -14.39 -22.48
C LEU A 434 2.56 -13.27 -23.07
N PHE A 435 3.16 -12.12 -23.43
CA PHE A 435 2.39 -10.93 -23.81
C PHE A 435 2.69 -10.40 -25.21
N ASN A 436 3.91 -10.60 -25.75
CA ASN A 436 4.35 -10.01 -27.02
C ASN A 436 4.31 -10.96 -28.23
N ASN A 437 4.12 -12.27 -28.01
CA ASN A 437 4.01 -13.28 -29.08
C ASN A 437 2.53 -13.44 -29.53
N LYS A 438 1.87 -12.34 -29.93
CA LYS A 438 0.55 -12.41 -30.59
C LYS A 438 0.66 -12.01 -32.04
#